data_924e5f5c90196a67e45e17e7e9439854
#
_entry.id   924e5f5c90196a67e45e17e7e9439854
#
_cell.length_a   1.000
_cell.length_b   1.000
_cell.length_c   1.000
_cell.angle_alpha   90.00
_cell.angle_beta   90.00
_cell.angle_gamma   90.00
#
_symmetry.space_group_name_H-M   'P 1'
#
loop_
_entity.id
_entity.type
_entity.pdbx_description
1 polymer ?
#
loop_
_entity_poly.entity_id
_entity_poly.type
_entity_poly.pdbx_seq_one_letter_code
_entity_poly.pdbx_strand_id
1 'polypeptide(L)'
;MTGGHWIGASKALGRFVSVDLPYPHICDRTVAAEDTASGVPLQVARWERARYCAACAREKHQRHRRPTPDIPPAVTERTRTMSDNPLLTAALGHAERGWHVFPLRPDDKRPAFPDHPADECAGRDPRCRNAGHHLGWEPRATTDPDRIRRAWSARPYGIGIACGPSGLVVIDPDVPKTAADTPSGEWAGALVGMDVFAILAQRHGARTDWIAGYGIDTRTDASADHTYTVTTGRGGTHLYYQHPPTGPDLRNTAAALGPLIDTRAHGGYVVAAGSTVAGRPYTVDLDVDPTPLPDWLTELLTPPPLPPQRPVVVALPNGRGRAFVRSAVERECARITTAPDHHNDALYLASVALGQLVAGGSLSADEASTALEHAGLSAGLRHRAVLATIASGFRAGTRRPRTVAA
;
A
#
# COMPACT_ATOMS: atom_id res chain seq x y z
N MET A 1 -12.26 -19.13 -23.55
CA MET A 1 -12.96 -18.95 -22.27
C MET A 1 -12.73 -20.22 -21.47
N THR A 2 -11.86 -20.19 -20.51
CA THR A 2 -11.51 -21.34 -19.65
C THR A 2 -12.23 -21.15 -18.32
N GLY A 3 -13.47 -21.61 -18.22
CA GLY A 3 -14.20 -21.64 -16.98
C GLY A 3 -13.56 -22.63 -16.01
N GLY A 4 -13.31 -22.20 -14.78
CA GLY A 4 -12.94 -23.10 -13.69
C GLY A 4 -14.21 -23.60 -12.97
N HIS A 5 -14.28 -24.93 -12.75
CA HIS A 5 -15.39 -25.50 -12.00
C HIS A 5 -15.09 -25.54 -10.52
N TRP A 6 -16.04 -25.09 -9.72
CA TRP A 6 -16.00 -25.17 -8.27
C TRP A 6 -17.01 -26.19 -7.78
N ILE A 7 -16.66 -26.99 -6.79
CA ILE A 7 -17.60 -27.92 -6.16
C ILE A 7 -17.92 -27.36 -4.76
N GLY A 8 -19.17 -26.94 -4.58
CA GLY A 8 -19.72 -26.53 -3.30
C GLY A 8 -20.82 -27.49 -2.84
N ALA A 9 -20.92 -27.70 -1.52
CA ALA A 9 -22.00 -28.49 -0.94
C ALA A 9 -23.21 -27.60 -0.66
N SER A 10 -24.34 -27.82 -1.33
CA SER A 10 -25.61 -27.20 -0.96
C SER A 10 -26.28 -27.99 0.17
N LYS A 11 -26.41 -27.35 1.33
CA LYS A 11 -27.04 -27.93 2.52
C LYS A 11 -28.54 -28.24 2.31
N ALA A 12 -29.18 -27.54 1.37
CA ALA A 12 -30.62 -27.70 1.09
C ALA A 12 -30.95 -28.86 0.18
N LEU A 13 -30.01 -29.36 -0.62
CA LEU A 13 -30.24 -30.38 -1.63
C LEU A 13 -29.43 -31.65 -1.42
N GLY A 14 -28.55 -31.73 -0.45
CA GLY A 14 -27.67 -32.89 -0.24
C GLY A 14 -26.77 -33.24 -1.44
N ARG A 15 -26.54 -32.27 -2.34
CA ARG A 15 -25.80 -32.44 -3.60
C ARG A 15 -24.62 -31.47 -3.66
N PHE A 16 -23.56 -31.86 -4.35
CA PHE A 16 -22.51 -30.95 -4.76
C PHE A 16 -22.98 -30.15 -5.99
N VAL A 17 -22.78 -28.82 -5.90
CA VAL A 17 -23.08 -27.92 -7.01
C VAL A 17 -21.74 -27.48 -7.60
N SER A 18 -21.58 -27.66 -8.89
CA SER A 18 -20.46 -27.15 -9.65
C SER A 18 -20.83 -25.77 -10.18
N VAL A 19 -19.96 -24.79 -9.96
CA VAL A 19 -20.14 -23.42 -10.43
C VAL A 19 -19.03 -23.12 -11.40
N ASP A 20 -19.36 -22.78 -12.64
CA ASP A 20 -18.43 -22.23 -13.62
C ASP A 20 -18.42 -20.70 -13.53
N LEU A 21 -17.23 -20.12 -13.41
CA LEU A 21 -17.09 -18.69 -13.57
C LEU A 21 -16.92 -18.35 -15.06
N PRO A 22 -17.63 -17.39 -15.63
CA PRO A 22 -18.55 -16.40 -15.07
C PRO A 22 -20.02 -16.82 -15.00
N TYR A 23 -20.38 -18.02 -15.46
CA TYR A 23 -21.78 -18.47 -15.45
C TYR A 23 -21.91 -19.69 -14.54
N PRO A 24 -22.62 -19.59 -13.42
CA PRO A 24 -22.92 -20.73 -12.59
C PRO A 24 -23.83 -21.71 -13.36
N HIS A 25 -23.40 -22.94 -13.47
CA HIS A 25 -24.26 -24.03 -13.93
C HIS A 25 -24.25 -25.18 -12.94
N ILE A 26 -25.36 -25.83 -12.80
CA ILE A 26 -25.51 -26.99 -11.94
C ILE A 26 -24.94 -28.19 -12.69
N CYS A 27 -23.92 -28.82 -12.11
CA CYS A 27 -23.42 -30.09 -12.62
C CYS A 27 -24.39 -31.19 -12.13
N ASP A 28 -25.12 -31.80 -13.02
CA ASP A 28 -26.09 -32.87 -12.71
C ASP A 28 -25.42 -34.19 -12.26
N ARG A 29 -24.12 -34.24 -12.20
CA ARG A 29 -23.40 -35.42 -11.71
C ARG A 29 -23.42 -35.44 -10.18
N THR A 30 -24.09 -36.45 -9.61
CA THR A 30 -23.95 -36.82 -8.22
C THR A 30 -22.52 -37.34 -8.03
N VAL A 31 -21.68 -36.57 -7.36
CA VAL A 31 -20.32 -37.01 -7.03
C VAL A 31 -20.42 -37.75 -5.72
N ALA A 32 -20.12 -39.06 -5.73
CA ALA A 32 -20.00 -39.85 -4.49
C ALA A 32 -18.86 -39.26 -3.63
N ALA A 33 -18.98 -39.41 -2.32
CA ALA A 33 -18.00 -38.86 -1.36
C ALA A 33 -16.54 -39.32 -1.59
N GLU A 34 -16.35 -40.35 -2.38
CA GLU A 34 -15.04 -40.96 -2.70
C GLU A 34 -14.35 -40.35 -3.93
N ASP A 35 -15.03 -39.44 -4.69
CA ASP A 35 -14.49 -38.86 -5.91
C ASP A 35 -13.73 -37.54 -5.69
N THR A 36 -13.44 -37.18 -4.46
CA THR A 36 -12.53 -36.08 -4.15
C THR A 36 -11.10 -36.57 -4.31
N ALA A 37 -10.30 -35.91 -5.12
CA ALA A 37 -8.89 -36.24 -5.40
C ALA A 37 -7.95 -36.29 -4.17
N SER A 38 -8.48 -36.36 -2.96
CA SER A 38 -7.75 -36.34 -1.70
C SER A 38 -8.23 -37.31 -0.63
N GLY A 39 -9.31 -38.08 -0.85
CA GLY A 39 -9.78 -39.07 0.15
C GLY A 39 -10.17 -38.53 1.53
N VAL A 40 -10.41 -37.22 1.65
CA VAL A 40 -10.75 -36.58 2.93
C VAL A 40 -12.27 -36.57 3.10
N PRO A 41 -12.82 -36.98 4.27
CA PRO A 41 -14.26 -36.94 4.51
C PRO A 41 -14.87 -35.55 4.33
N LEU A 42 -16.08 -35.54 3.78
CA LEU A 42 -16.83 -34.29 3.42
C LEU A 42 -16.94 -33.23 4.53
N GLN A 43 -16.84 -33.58 5.78
CA GLN A 43 -16.90 -32.64 6.91
C GLN A 43 -15.65 -31.78 7.04
N VAL A 44 -14.50 -32.24 6.55
CA VAL A 44 -13.22 -31.53 6.61
C VAL A 44 -12.96 -30.73 5.36
N ALA A 45 -13.55 -31.10 4.22
CA ALA A 45 -13.44 -30.37 2.95
C ALA A 45 -14.08 -28.96 2.98
N ARG A 46 -14.77 -28.59 4.05
CA ARG A 46 -15.36 -27.26 4.26
C ARG A 46 -14.33 -26.14 4.37
N TRP A 47 -13.07 -26.47 4.61
CA TRP A 47 -12.01 -25.50 4.93
C TRP A 47 -10.83 -25.55 3.95
N GLU A 48 -10.81 -26.51 3.03
CA GLU A 48 -9.77 -26.56 2.01
C GLU A 48 -10.24 -25.89 0.72
N ARG A 49 -9.30 -25.18 0.06
CA ARG A 49 -9.52 -24.50 -1.23
C ARG A 49 -10.27 -25.40 -2.19
N ALA A 50 -11.30 -24.85 -2.85
CA ALA A 50 -12.05 -25.56 -3.86
C ALA A 50 -11.14 -26.29 -4.84
N ARG A 51 -11.31 -27.60 -4.96
CA ARG A 51 -10.52 -28.45 -5.85
C ARG A 51 -11.33 -28.84 -7.06
N TYR A 52 -10.72 -28.89 -8.21
CA TYR A 52 -11.36 -29.37 -9.44
C TYR A 52 -11.76 -30.84 -9.26
N CYS A 53 -12.95 -31.21 -9.74
CA CYS A 53 -13.29 -32.61 -9.83
C CYS A 53 -12.36 -33.33 -10.82
N ALA A 54 -12.08 -34.64 -10.59
CA ALA A 54 -11.14 -35.39 -11.42
C ALA A 54 -11.49 -35.43 -12.91
N ALA A 55 -12.80 -35.35 -13.26
CA ALA A 55 -13.25 -35.29 -14.66
C ALA A 55 -12.92 -33.92 -15.31
N CYS A 56 -13.16 -32.81 -14.61
CA CYS A 56 -12.85 -31.47 -15.10
C CYS A 56 -11.34 -31.21 -15.20
N ALA A 57 -10.57 -31.78 -14.29
CA ALA A 57 -9.09 -31.73 -14.33
C ALA A 57 -8.54 -32.49 -15.56
N ARG A 58 -9.09 -33.63 -15.90
CA ARG A 58 -8.72 -34.40 -17.12
C ARG A 58 -9.06 -33.65 -18.40
N GLU A 59 -10.25 -33.03 -18.47
CA GLU A 59 -10.67 -32.27 -19.64
C GLU A 59 -9.81 -31.00 -19.85
N LYS A 60 -9.39 -30.33 -18.78
CA LYS A 60 -8.45 -29.21 -18.85
C LYS A 60 -7.09 -29.64 -19.43
N HIS A 61 -6.57 -30.80 -19.00
CA HIS A 61 -5.32 -31.35 -19.53
C HIS A 61 -5.39 -31.74 -21.01
N GLN A 62 -6.53 -32.20 -21.51
CA GLN A 62 -6.72 -32.56 -22.91
C GLN A 62 -6.84 -31.33 -23.81
N ARG A 63 -7.43 -30.22 -23.35
CA ARG A 63 -7.56 -28.96 -24.13
C ARG A 63 -6.23 -28.25 -24.35
N HIS A 64 -5.24 -28.47 -23.50
CA HIS A 64 -3.88 -27.90 -23.65
C HIS A 64 -2.97 -28.70 -24.59
N ARG A 65 -3.42 -29.84 -25.13
CA ARG A 65 -2.71 -30.64 -26.13
C ARG A 65 -3.23 -30.40 -27.55
N ARG A 66 -3.41 -29.15 -27.97
CA ARG A 66 -3.53 -28.86 -29.41
C ARG A 66 -2.12 -28.84 -30.02
N PRO A 67 -1.89 -29.57 -31.14
CA PRO A 67 -0.62 -29.49 -31.82
C PRO A 67 -0.43 -28.06 -32.34
N THR A 68 0.75 -27.50 -32.13
CA THR A 68 1.22 -26.28 -32.77
C THR A 68 1.24 -26.52 -34.30
N PRO A 69 0.69 -25.60 -35.09
CA PRO A 69 0.91 -25.67 -36.54
C PRO A 69 2.41 -25.53 -36.83
N ASP A 70 2.90 -26.39 -37.72
CA ASP A 70 4.26 -26.31 -38.28
C ASP A 70 4.47 -24.94 -38.92
N ILE A 71 5.32 -24.12 -38.32
CA ILE A 71 5.85 -22.88 -38.90
C ILE A 71 7.17 -23.23 -39.57
N PRO A 72 7.33 -23.02 -40.90
CA PRO A 72 8.58 -23.29 -41.60
C PRO A 72 9.70 -22.33 -41.10
N PRO A 73 10.97 -22.79 -41.06
CA PRO A 73 12.08 -21.95 -40.65
C PRO A 73 12.49 -20.98 -41.75
N ALA A 74 12.87 -19.80 -41.30
CA ALA A 74 13.59 -18.75 -41.99
C ALA A 74 12.77 -17.71 -42.77
N VAL A 75 12.70 -16.52 -42.16
CA VAL A 75 13.13 -15.28 -42.82
C VAL A 75 13.64 -14.28 -41.78
N THR A 76 14.96 -14.07 -41.82
CA THR A 76 15.69 -12.80 -41.64
C THR A 76 15.44 -11.96 -40.37
N GLU A 77 16.46 -11.98 -39.56
CA GLU A 77 16.94 -10.88 -38.72
C GLU A 77 16.79 -9.51 -39.42
N ARG A 78 15.72 -8.81 -39.15
CA ARG A 78 15.61 -7.34 -39.31
C ARG A 78 14.47 -6.76 -38.52
N THR A 79 14.82 -5.72 -37.77
CA THR A 79 13.93 -4.77 -37.06
C THR A 79 13.25 -5.34 -35.82
N ARG A 80 13.97 -5.34 -34.69
CA ARG A 80 13.33 -5.20 -33.39
C ARG A 80 12.60 -3.86 -33.40
N THR A 81 11.37 -3.89 -33.84
CA THR A 81 10.46 -2.76 -33.69
C THR A 81 10.18 -2.54 -32.21
N MET A 82 9.96 -1.29 -31.80
CA MET A 82 9.66 -0.86 -30.43
C MET A 82 8.43 -1.56 -29.79
N SER A 83 7.85 -2.54 -30.47
CA SER A 83 6.68 -3.34 -30.08
C SER A 83 6.95 -4.43 -29.04
N ASP A 84 8.20 -4.74 -28.69
CA ASP A 84 8.52 -5.90 -27.85
C ASP A 84 8.98 -5.57 -26.42
N ASN A 85 8.69 -4.37 -25.91
CA ASN A 85 9.01 -4.00 -24.52
C ASN A 85 7.71 -3.88 -23.70
N PRO A 86 7.24 -4.96 -23.06
CA PRO A 86 5.97 -4.96 -22.33
C PRO A 86 5.97 -3.97 -21.15
N LEU A 87 7.12 -3.73 -20.51
CA LEU A 87 7.23 -2.76 -19.43
C LEU A 87 7.09 -1.32 -19.95
N LEU A 88 7.65 -1.01 -21.12
CA LEU A 88 7.46 0.29 -21.75
C LEU A 88 6.00 0.50 -22.15
N THR A 89 5.38 -0.50 -22.76
CA THR A 89 3.96 -0.45 -23.15
C THR A 89 3.06 -0.22 -21.93
N ALA A 90 3.28 -0.97 -20.85
CA ALA A 90 2.53 -0.79 -19.61
C ALA A 90 2.76 0.60 -18.99
N ALA A 91 4.00 1.09 -18.95
CA ALA A 91 4.30 2.41 -18.39
C ALA A 91 3.64 3.54 -19.20
N LEU A 92 3.63 3.45 -20.53
CA LEU A 92 2.92 4.40 -21.38
C LEU A 92 1.40 4.33 -21.18
N GLY A 93 0.81 3.11 -21.09
CA GLY A 93 -0.61 2.94 -20.83
C GLY A 93 -1.06 3.52 -19.49
N HIS A 94 -0.24 3.39 -18.44
CA HIS A 94 -0.51 4.06 -17.17
C HIS A 94 -0.43 5.59 -17.28
N ALA A 95 0.55 6.10 -18.03
CA ALA A 95 0.69 7.54 -18.26
C ALA A 95 -0.46 8.13 -19.10
N GLU A 96 -1.00 7.38 -20.05
CA GLU A 96 -2.20 7.75 -20.83
C GLU A 96 -3.45 7.91 -19.98
N ARG A 97 -3.54 7.19 -18.85
CA ARG A 97 -4.56 7.37 -17.82
C ARG A 97 -4.32 8.62 -16.94
N GLY A 98 -3.26 9.40 -17.20
CA GLY A 98 -2.86 10.54 -16.38
C GLY A 98 -2.05 10.16 -15.14
N TRP A 99 -1.65 8.89 -14.98
CA TRP A 99 -0.90 8.46 -13.82
C TRP A 99 0.59 8.71 -13.98
N HIS A 100 1.17 9.37 -12.99
CA HIS A 100 2.58 9.74 -12.97
C HIS A 100 3.44 8.53 -12.63
N VAL A 101 4.13 7.99 -13.64
CA VAL A 101 4.97 6.81 -13.49
C VAL A 101 6.43 7.18 -13.25
N PHE A 102 7.16 6.30 -12.57
CA PHE A 102 8.60 6.41 -12.37
C PHE A 102 9.24 5.02 -12.31
N PRO A 103 10.55 4.89 -12.66
CA PRO A 103 11.24 3.62 -12.66
C PRO A 103 11.44 3.04 -11.25
N LEU A 104 11.07 1.77 -11.07
CA LEU A 104 11.49 0.93 -9.95
C LEU A 104 12.71 0.09 -10.36
N ARG A 105 13.52 -0.31 -9.41
CA ARG A 105 14.60 -1.26 -9.66
C ARG A 105 14.03 -2.55 -10.25
N PRO A 106 14.72 -3.18 -11.21
CA PRO A 106 14.24 -4.44 -11.76
C PRO A 106 13.98 -5.47 -10.66
N ASP A 107 12.83 -6.12 -10.74
CA ASP A 107 12.40 -7.17 -9.81
C ASP A 107 12.32 -6.75 -8.32
N ASP A 108 12.18 -5.44 -8.06
CA ASP A 108 12.17 -4.83 -6.73
C ASP A 108 11.05 -3.78 -6.63
N LYS A 109 10.64 -3.46 -5.41
CA LYS A 109 9.67 -2.40 -5.12
C LYS A 109 10.31 -1.01 -5.00
N ARG A 110 11.62 -0.93 -4.78
CA ARG A 110 12.34 0.31 -4.48
C ARG A 110 12.48 1.18 -5.73
N PRO A 111 12.37 2.51 -5.61
CA PRO A 111 12.68 3.45 -6.69
C PRO A 111 14.09 3.23 -7.24
N ALA A 112 14.22 3.30 -8.57
CA ALA A 112 15.52 3.22 -9.22
C ALA A 112 16.31 4.54 -9.11
N PHE A 113 15.59 5.65 -8.95
CA PHE A 113 16.17 6.99 -8.84
C PHE A 113 15.50 7.82 -7.75
N PRO A 114 16.27 8.65 -7.03
CA PRO A 114 17.74 8.70 -7.08
C PRO A 114 18.34 7.38 -6.60
N ASP A 115 19.54 7.06 -7.05
CA ASP A 115 20.32 5.86 -6.68
C ASP A 115 21.05 6.02 -5.34
N HIS A 116 20.87 7.16 -4.69
CA HIS A 116 21.47 7.54 -3.42
C HIS A 116 20.41 8.11 -2.45
N PRO A 117 20.55 7.90 -1.15
CA PRO A 117 19.68 8.51 -0.15
C PRO A 117 19.98 10.01 0.02
N ALA A 118 19.07 10.72 0.68
CA ALA A 118 19.17 12.17 0.83
C ALA A 118 20.41 12.61 1.62
N ASP A 119 20.80 11.83 2.60
CA ASP A 119 21.97 12.08 3.47
C ASP A 119 23.33 11.84 2.77
N GLU A 120 23.34 11.09 1.67
CA GLU A 120 24.53 10.84 0.85
C GLU A 120 24.56 11.70 -0.43
N CYS A 121 23.61 12.63 -0.58
CA CYS A 121 23.49 13.43 -1.79
C CYS A 121 24.61 14.46 -1.93
N ALA A 122 25.58 14.14 -2.77
CA ALA A 122 26.71 15.01 -3.09
C ALA A 122 26.50 15.89 -4.34
N GLY A 123 25.25 16.00 -4.84
CA GLY A 123 24.93 16.77 -6.04
C GLY A 123 25.47 16.16 -7.35
N ARG A 124 25.89 14.90 -7.35
CA ARG A 124 26.39 14.22 -8.57
C ARG A 124 25.27 13.92 -9.54
N ASP A 125 24.08 13.57 -9.05
CA ASP A 125 22.89 13.39 -9.87
C ASP A 125 22.51 14.73 -10.51
N PRO A 126 22.35 14.81 -11.85
CA PRO A 126 22.05 16.06 -12.55
C PRO A 126 20.78 16.76 -12.06
N ARG A 127 19.75 16.00 -11.66
CA ARG A 127 18.50 16.58 -11.16
C ARG A 127 18.67 17.16 -9.77
N CYS A 128 19.40 16.49 -8.88
CA CYS A 128 19.72 17.02 -7.56
C CYS A 128 20.59 18.28 -7.68
N ARG A 129 21.56 18.29 -8.59
CA ARG A 129 22.41 19.45 -8.86
C ARG A 129 21.61 20.64 -9.39
N ASN A 130 20.74 20.41 -10.39
CA ASN A 130 19.91 21.45 -10.97
C ASN A 130 18.91 22.03 -9.99
N ALA A 131 18.41 21.20 -9.06
CA ALA A 131 17.50 21.63 -8.00
C ALA A 131 18.22 22.33 -6.82
N GLY A 132 19.53 22.23 -6.71
CA GLY A 132 20.29 22.73 -5.56
C GLY A 132 20.10 21.94 -4.26
N HIS A 133 19.34 20.85 -4.32
CA HIS A 133 19.07 19.97 -3.17
C HIS A 133 18.78 18.54 -3.63
N HIS A 134 18.70 17.61 -2.66
CA HIS A 134 18.29 16.24 -2.98
C HIS A 134 16.85 16.20 -3.52
N LEU A 135 16.70 15.61 -4.70
CA LEU A 135 15.40 15.42 -5.34
C LEU A 135 15.01 13.94 -5.25
N GLY A 136 14.01 13.64 -4.43
CA GLY A 136 13.50 12.29 -4.22
C GLY A 136 12.85 11.67 -5.47
N TRP A 137 12.22 10.54 -5.32
CA TRP A 137 11.57 9.78 -6.41
C TRP A 137 10.30 10.48 -6.93
N GLU A 138 9.46 11.06 -6.05
CA GLU A 138 8.15 11.60 -6.40
C GLU A 138 8.22 12.76 -7.42
N PRO A 139 9.09 13.78 -7.26
CA PRO A 139 9.26 14.83 -8.29
C PRO A 139 9.85 14.31 -9.62
N ARG A 140 10.27 13.05 -9.67
CA ARG A 140 10.76 12.40 -10.88
C ARG A 140 9.67 11.66 -11.64
N ALA A 141 8.53 11.40 -11.01
CA ALA A 141 7.38 10.79 -11.65
C ALA A 141 6.84 11.68 -12.78
N THR A 142 6.27 11.09 -13.82
CA THR A 142 5.92 11.81 -15.05
C THR A 142 4.86 11.09 -15.86
N THR A 143 4.09 11.86 -16.61
CA THR A 143 3.24 11.38 -17.70
C THR A 143 3.83 11.66 -19.08
N ASP A 144 5.01 12.32 -19.16
CA ASP A 144 5.70 12.65 -20.40
C ASP A 144 6.18 11.37 -21.12
N PRO A 145 5.64 11.06 -22.30
CA PRO A 145 5.93 9.82 -23.01
C PRO A 145 7.40 9.73 -23.46
N ASP A 146 8.07 10.83 -23.74
CA ASP A 146 9.45 10.80 -24.19
C ASP A 146 10.41 10.52 -23.04
N ARG A 147 10.11 11.01 -21.84
CA ARG A 147 10.84 10.64 -20.63
C ARG A 147 10.64 9.16 -20.30
N ILE A 148 9.42 8.65 -20.45
CA ILE A 148 9.08 7.23 -20.24
C ILE A 148 9.83 6.37 -21.25
N ARG A 149 9.75 6.67 -22.54
CA ARG A 149 10.49 5.93 -23.59
C ARG A 149 11.98 5.88 -23.29
N ARG A 150 12.60 7.00 -22.96
CA ARG A 150 14.04 7.03 -22.63
C ARG A 150 14.38 6.15 -21.44
N ALA A 151 13.57 6.13 -20.39
CA ALA A 151 13.84 5.35 -19.19
C ALA A 151 13.72 3.83 -19.47
N TRP A 152 12.57 3.40 -19.97
CA TRP A 152 12.30 1.97 -20.14
C TRP A 152 12.99 1.35 -21.37
N SER A 153 13.45 2.16 -22.35
CA SER A 153 14.35 1.65 -23.41
C SER A 153 15.77 1.41 -22.91
N ALA A 154 16.19 2.07 -21.84
CA ALA A 154 17.53 1.92 -21.28
C ALA A 154 17.68 0.64 -20.43
N ARG A 155 16.63 0.27 -19.66
CA ARG A 155 16.64 -0.91 -18.78
C ARG A 155 15.21 -1.41 -18.53
N PRO A 156 15.02 -2.70 -18.18
CA PRO A 156 13.72 -3.26 -17.84
C PRO A 156 13.32 -2.89 -16.41
N TYR A 157 13.08 -1.59 -16.18
CA TYR A 157 12.62 -1.10 -14.89
C TYR A 157 11.20 -1.57 -14.60
N GLY A 158 10.93 -1.92 -13.32
CA GLY A 158 9.56 -1.98 -12.83
C GLY A 158 8.91 -0.59 -12.88
N ILE A 159 7.61 -0.54 -12.70
CA ILE A 159 6.80 0.67 -12.82
C ILE A 159 6.23 1.03 -11.46
N GLY A 160 6.58 2.20 -10.94
CA GLY A 160 5.92 2.82 -9.79
C GLY A 160 4.92 3.86 -10.26
N ILE A 161 3.75 3.93 -9.63
CA ILE A 161 2.78 5.02 -9.81
C ILE A 161 2.80 5.89 -8.56
N ALA A 162 3.12 7.17 -8.71
CA ALA A 162 3.07 8.17 -7.64
C ALA A 162 1.60 8.53 -7.37
N CYS A 163 1.06 8.15 -6.22
CA CYS A 163 -0.37 8.30 -5.92
C CYS A 163 -0.79 9.78 -5.87
N GLY A 164 -0.04 10.63 -5.16
CA GLY A 164 -0.36 12.06 -5.02
C GLY A 164 -0.48 12.78 -6.36
N PRO A 165 0.58 12.85 -7.19
CA PRO A 165 0.51 13.49 -8.51
C PRO A 165 -0.50 12.88 -9.46
N SER A 166 -0.86 11.61 -9.27
CA SER A 166 -1.87 10.90 -10.08
C SER A 166 -3.30 11.11 -9.61
N GLY A 167 -3.52 11.84 -8.52
CA GLY A 167 -4.84 12.03 -7.94
C GLY A 167 -5.47 10.73 -7.43
N LEU A 168 -4.66 9.80 -6.91
CA LEU A 168 -5.09 8.48 -6.49
C LEU A 168 -4.97 8.29 -4.97
N VAL A 169 -5.93 7.54 -4.44
CA VAL A 169 -5.84 6.84 -3.16
C VAL A 169 -5.92 5.35 -3.45
N VAL A 170 -4.92 4.59 -3.05
CA VAL A 170 -4.91 3.14 -3.23
C VAL A 170 -5.05 2.47 -1.87
N ILE A 171 -6.07 1.65 -1.73
CA ILE A 171 -6.22 0.74 -0.60
C ILE A 171 -5.47 -0.54 -0.97
N ASP A 172 -4.60 -0.99 -0.09
CA ASP A 172 -3.66 -2.11 -0.30
C ASP A 172 -3.94 -3.23 0.72
N PRO A 173 -4.99 -4.06 0.47
CA PRO A 173 -5.26 -5.24 1.27
C PRO A 173 -4.23 -6.35 0.97
N ASP A 174 -3.41 -6.63 1.96
CA ASP A 174 -2.35 -7.65 1.90
C ASP A 174 -2.85 -9.04 2.30
N VAL A 175 -2.02 -10.05 2.04
CA VAL A 175 -2.19 -11.40 2.59
C VAL A 175 -1.23 -11.61 3.77
N PRO A 176 -1.58 -12.44 4.77
CA PRO A 176 -0.70 -12.75 5.89
C PRO A 176 0.66 -13.26 5.40
N LYS A 177 1.74 -12.78 5.99
CA LYS A 177 3.10 -13.27 5.74
C LYS A 177 3.43 -14.48 6.62
N THR A 178 2.86 -14.49 7.81
CA THR A 178 2.98 -15.57 8.81
C THR A 178 1.61 -15.85 9.42
N ALA A 179 1.47 -16.96 10.13
CA ALA A 179 0.24 -17.29 10.85
C ALA A 179 -0.10 -16.24 11.94
N ALA A 180 0.89 -15.56 12.48
CA ALA A 180 0.70 -14.51 13.48
C ALA A 180 0.03 -13.24 12.91
N ASP A 181 0.12 -13.02 11.60
CA ASP A 181 -0.50 -11.88 10.91
C ASP A 181 -2.00 -12.11 10.63
N THR A 182 -2.54 -13.30 10.93
CA THR A 182 -3.96 -13.61 10.68
C THR A 182 -4.84 -12.71 11.56
N PRO A 183 -5.80 -12.00 10.97
CA PRO A 183 -6.70 -11.13 11.72
C PRO A 183 -7.45 -11.87 12.82
N SER A 184 -7.63 -11.24 13.97
CA SER A 184 -8.27 -11.82 15.15
C SER A 184 -9.13 -10.78 15.88
N GLY A 185 -9.77 -11.18 16.97
CA GLY A 185 -10.62 -10.30 17.76
C GLY A 185 -11.85 -9.86 16.97
N GLU A 186 -12.03 -8.56 16.82
CA GLU A 186 -13.15 -7.98 16.06
C GLU A 186 -13.16 -8.32 14.56
N TRP A 187 -12.04 -8.83 14.04
CA TRP A 187 -11.84 -9.26 12.66
C TRP A 187 -11.88 -10.78 12.52
N ALA A 188 -12.41 -11.49 13.51
CA ALA A 188 -12.48 -12.95 13.50
C ALA A 188 -13.27 -13.43 12.27
N GLY A 189 -12.69 -14.40 11.54
CA GLY A 189 -13.24 -14.91 10.28
C GLY A 189 -12.60 -14.33 9.03
N ALA A 190 -11.86 -13.21 9.14
CA ALA A 190 -11.03 -12.70 8.06
C ALA A 190 -9.76 -13.56 7.93
N LEU A 191 -9.39 -13.88 6.69
CA LEU A 191 -8.17 -14.64 6.36
C LEU A 191 -7.14 -13.75 5.66
N VAL A 192 -7.60 -12.76 4.93
CA VAL A 192 -6.78 -11.82 4.13
C VAL A 192 -7.29 -10.39 4.30
N GLY A 193 -6.52 -9.41 3.84
CA GLY A 193 -6.88 -8.00 3.93
C GLY A 193 -8.18 -7.66 3.21
N MET A 194 -8.52 -8.34 2.12
CA MET A 194 -9.82 -8.13 1.44
C MET A 194 -11.01 -8.58 2.30
N ASP A 195 -10.86 -9.61 3.14
CA ASP A 195 -11.90 -9.99 4.09
C ASP A 195 -12.11 -8.90 5.15
N VAL A 196 -10.99 -8.30 5.62
CA VAL A 196 -11.04 -7.16 6.55
C VAL A 196 -11.73 -5.96 5.90
N PHE A 197 -11.42 -5.67 4.63
CA PHE A 197 -12.06 -4.61 3.85
C PHE A 197 -13.58 -4.85 3.73
N ALA A 198 -14.01 -6.08 3.41
CA ALA A 198 -15.42 -6.43 3.29
C ALA A 198 -16.18 -6.27 4.63
N ILE A 199 -15.57 -6.72 5.73
CA ILE A 199 -16.13 -6.54 7.09
C ILE A 199 -16.25 -5.04 7.41
N LEU A 200 -15.22 -4.26 7.10
CA LEU A 200 -15.20 -2.81 7.34
C LEU A 200 -16.29 -2.12 6.52
N ALA A 201 -16.40 -2.40 5.23
CA ALA A 201 -17.43 -1.86 4.36
C ALA A 201 -18.85 -2.17 4.87
N GLN A 202 -19.08 -3.42 5.28
CA GLN A 202 -20.37 -3.82 5.86
C GLN A 202 -20.70 -3.03 7.13
N ARG A 203 -19.73 -2.77 8.01
CA ARG A 203 -19.92 -1.95 9.22
C ARG A 203 -20.34 -0.51 8.90
N HIS A 204 -19.93 -0.01 7.74
CA HIS A 204 -20.29 1.32 7.25
C HIS A 204 -21.48 1.32 6.27
N GLY A 205 -22.22 0.21 6.22
CA GLY A 205 -23.41 0.08 5.35
C GLY A 205 -23.10 0.04 3.86
N ALA A 206 -21.82 -0.12 3.50
CA ALA A 206 -21.41 -0.26 2.11
C ALA A 206 -21.48 -1.73 1.67
N ARG A 207 -21.84 -1.92 0.40
CA ARG A 207 -21.83 -3.24 -0.22
C ARG A 207 -20.45 -3.51 -0.80
N THR A 208 -19.96 -4.72 -0.62
CA THR A 208 -18.85 -5.29 -1.37
C THR A 208 -19.31 -6.58 -2.01
N ASP A 209 -18.74 -6.90 -3.15
CA ASP A 209 -18.98 -8.19 -3.79
C ASP A 209 -17.89 -9.22 -3.43
N TRP A 210 -16.90 -8.81 -2.64
CA TRP A 210 -15.98 -9.73 -1.98
C TRP A 210 -16.68 -10.43 -0.80
N ILE A 211 -16.72 -11.75 -0.83
CA ILE A 211 -17.30 -12.53 0.26
C ILE A 211 -16.16 -12.91 1.22
N ALA A 212 -16.18 -12.31 2.41
CA ALA A 212 -15.18 -12.54 3.45
C ALA A 212 -15.05 -14.02 3.80
N GLY A 213 -13.80 -14.50 3.89
CA GLY A 213 -13.46 -15.88 4.23
C GLY A 213 -13.60 -16.88 3.07
N TYR A 214 -14.16 -16.49 1.95
CA TYR A 214 -14.35 -17.38 0.78
C TYR A 214 -13.45 -17.01 -0.41
N GLY A 215 -12.90 -15.81 -0.46
CA GLY A 215 -12.08 -15.34 -1.58
C GLY A 215 -12.82 -15.33 -2.91
N ILE A 216 -14.14 -15.21 -2.87
CA ILE A 216 -15.00 -15.16 -4.05
C ILE A 216 -15.23 -13.69 -4.40
N ASP A 217 -14.90 -13.36 -5.63
CA ASP A 217 -15.09 -12.04 -6.20
C ASP A 217 -16.27 -12.07 -7.18
N THR A 218 -17.32 -11.36 -6.82
CA THR A 218 -18.55 -11.24 -7.62
C THR A 218 -18.88 -9.76 -7.89
N ARG A 219 -17.84 -8.92 -8.00
CA ARG A 219 -17.95 -7.46 -8.12
C ARG A 219 -18.94 -7.03 -9.19
N THR A 220 -19.83 -6.11 -8.80
CA THR A 220 -20.78 -5.41 -9.67
C THR A 220 -20.54 -3.90 -9.58
N ASP A 221 -21.03 -3.13 -10.54
CA ASP A 221 -20.88 -1.67 -10.60
C ASP A 221 -21.37 -0.93 -9.33
N ALA A 222 -22.19 -1.60 -8.50
CA ALA A 222 -22.75 -1.02 -7.28
C ALA A 222 -21.91 -1.32 -6.02
N SER A 223 -20.83 -2.10 -6.13
CA SER A 223 -20.02 -2.46 -4.97
C SER A 223 -18.91 -1.46 -4.70
N ALA A 224 -18.57 -1.29 -3.42
CA ALA A 224 -17.50 -0.38 -3.00
C ALA A 224 -16.11 -0.79 -3.54
N ASP A 225 -15.90 -2.05 -3.83
CA ASP A 225 -14.68 -2.62 -4.40
C ASP A 225 -14.68 -2.69 -5.93
N HIS A 226 -15.75 -2.19 -6.60
CA HIS A 226 -15.78 -2.06 -8.06
C HIS A 226 -15.00 -0.84 -8.52
N THR A 227 -13.70 -0.97 -8.61
CA THR A 227 -12.76 0.06 -9.06
C THR A 227 -11.58 -0.60 -9.76
N TYR A 228 -10.71 0.18 -10.40
CA TYR A 228 -9.49 -0.39 -10.99
C TYR A 228 -8.72 -1.20 -9.96
N THR A 229 -8.47 -2.45 -10.28
CA THR A 229 -7.91 -3.41 -9.32
C THR A 229 -6.71 -4.15 -9.90
N VAL A 230 -5.69 -4.30 -9.07
CA VAL A 230 -4.45 -5.02 -9.39
C VAL A 230 -4.21 -6.11 -8.36
N THR A 231 -3.99 -7.32 -8.81
CA THR A 231 -3.49 -8.42 -7.98
C THR A 231 -1.98 -8.26 -7.82
N THR A 232 -1.51 -8.21 -6.57
CA THR A 232 -0.09 -8.07 -6.25
C THR A 232 0.66 -9.40 -6.36
N GLY A 233 1.97 -9.36 -6.51
CA GLY A 233 2.79 -10.55 -6.67
C GLY A 233 2.72 -11.56 -5.51
N ARG A 234 2.19 -11.19 -4.35
CA ARG A 234 1.95 -12.10 -3.20
C ARG A 234 0.50 -12.53 -3.06
N GLY A 235 -0.39 -12.08 -3.96
CA GLY A 235 -1.81 -12.39 -3.91
C GLY A 235 -2.63 -11.43 -3.07
N GLY A 236 -2.07 -10.30 -2.65
CA GLY A 236 -2.82 -9.16 -2.13
C GLY A 236 -3.48 -8.37 -3.27
N THR A 237 -4.16 -7.32 -2.94
CA THR A 237 -4.96 -6.53 -3.89
C THR A 237 -4.65 -5.05 -3.73
N HIS A 238 -4.54 -4.31 -4.84
CA HIS A 238 -4.59 -2.85 -4.83
C HIS A 238 -5.93 -2.40 -5.40
N LEU A 239 -6.73 -1.69 -4.62
CA LEU A 239 -7.96 -1.02 -5.06
C LEU A 239 -7.65 0.47 -5.29
N TYR A 240 -7.79 0.94 -6.53
CA TYR A 240 -7.45 2.32 -6.90
C TYR A 240 -8.71 3.18 -6.91
N TYR A 241 -8.68 4.26 -6.14
CA TYR A 241 -9.75 5.25 -6.09
C TYR A 241 -9.24 6.63 -6.49
N GLN A 242 -10.13 7.46 -7.00
CA GLN A 242 -9.85 8.88 -7.20
C GLN A 242 -9.74 9.57 -5.83
N HIS A 243 -8.70 10.38 -5.66
CA HIS A 243 -8.57 11.23 -4.47
C HIS A 243 -9.73 12.23 -4.44
N PRO A 244 -10.39 12.45 -3.29
CA PRO A 244 -11.43 13.46 -3.17
C PRO A 244 -10.93 14.83 -3.65
N PRO A 245 -11.70 15.56 -4.48
CA PRO A 245 -11.27 16.85 -5.02
C PRO A 245 -11.22 17.97 -3.97
N THR A 246 -11.90 17.75 -2.86
CA THR A 246 -11.98 18.68 -1.73
C THR A 246 -11.69 17.95 -0.42
N GLY A 247 -11.19 18.66 0.58
CA GLY A 247 -10.87 18.07 1.88
C GLY A 247 -9.39 18.06 2.19
N PRO A 248 -8.95 17.40 3.25
CA PRO A 248 -7.54 17.29 3.62
C PRO A 248 -6.79 16.35 2.67
N ASP A 249 -5.51 16.62 2.45
CA ASP A 249 -4.61 15.71 1.76
C ASP A 249 -4.56 14.38 2.52
N LEU A 250 -5.12 13.33 1.94
CA LEU A 250 -4.98 11.99 2.48
C LEU A 250 -3.54 11.53 2.34
N ARG A 251 -3.03 10.84 3.34
CA ARG A 251 -1.66 10.34 3.44
C ARG A 251 -1.61 8.83 3.51
N ASN A 252 -0.42 8.28 3.32
CA ASN A 252 -0.20 6.87 3.56
C ASN A 252 -0.52 6.51 5.00
N THR A 253 -1.16 5.36 5.18
CA THR A 253 -1.35 4.78 6.50
C THR A 253 -0.91 3.33 6.50
N ALA A 254 -0.62 2.80 7.67
CA ALA A 254 -0.38 1.38 7.88
C ALA A 254 -1.42 0.89 8.89
N ALA A 255 -2.20 -0.11 8.51
CA ALA A 255 -3.23 -0.76 9.30
C ALA A 255 -4.29 0.19 9.94
N ALA A 256 -4.43 1.44 9.44
CA ALA A 256 -5.42 2.39 9.99
C ALA A 256 -6.87 1.97 9.71
N LEU A 257 -7.09 1.24 8.64
CA LEU A 257 -8.40 0.69 8.26
C LEU A 257 -8.65 -0.72 8.82
N GLY A 258 -7.66 -1.30 9.49
CA GLY A 258 -7.69 -2.64 10.03
C GLY A 258 -6.44 -3.43 9.67
N PRO A 259 -6.23 -4.61 10.26
CA PRO A 259 -5.06 -5.43 10.00
C PRO A 259 -4.97 -5.81 8.53
N LEU A 260 -3.75 -5.89 8.00
CA LEU A 260 -3.46 -6.21 6.59
C LEU A 260 -3.99 -5.18 5.57
N ILE A 261 -4.37 -3.97 5.99
CA ILE A 261 -4.80 -2.92 5.07
C ILE A 261 -3.91 -1.69 5.24
N ASP A 262 -3.05 -1.47 4.27
CA ASP A 262 -2.31 -0.22 4.13
C ASP A 262 -3.03 0.72 3.16
N THR A 263 -2.71 2.02 3.20
CA THR A 263 -3.15 2.98 2.19
C THR A 263 -1.96 3.71 1.59
N ARG A 264 -2.05 4.02 0.30
CA ARG A 264 -1.08 4.83 -0.42
C ARG A 264 -1.81 6.00 -1.06
N ALA A 265 -1.39 7.20 -0.70
CA ALA A 265 -1.98 8.46 -1.16
C ALA A 265 -0.88 9.49 -1.40
N HIS A 266 -1.07 10.75 -1.03
CA HIS A 266 -0.08 11.80 -1.21
C HIS A 266 1.25 11.46 -0.50
N GLY A 267 2.36 11.51 -1.23
CA GLY A 267 3.70 11.11 -0.76
C GLY A 267 3.93 9.59 -0.79
N GLY A 268 2.99 8.82 -1.35
CA GLY A 268 3.09 7.39 -1.53
C GLY A 268 3.10 6.94 -2.98
N TYR A 269 3.44 5.67 -3.18
CA TYR A 269 3.39 5.01 -4.47
C TYR A 269 3.00 3.55 -4.34
N VAL A 270 2.59 2.99 -5.46
CA VAL A 270 2.34 1.56 -5.61
C VAL A 270 3.18 0.98 -6.76
N VAL A 271 3.42 -0.33 -6.70
CA VAL A 271 3.94 -1.08 -7.84
C VAL A 271 2.79 -1.30 -8.82
N ALA A 272 2.96 -0.84 -10.05
CA ALA A 272 1.94 -0.93 -11.07
C ALA A 272 1.87 -2.32 -11.73
N ALA A 273 0.69 -2.63 -12.28
CA ALA A 273 0.51 -3.80 -13.16
C ALA A 273 1.47 -3.75 -14.35
N GLY A 274 1.92 -4.92 -14.79
CA GLY A 274 2.99 -5.08 -15.79
C GLY A 274 4.36 -5.25 -15.15
N SER A 275 4.55 -4.85 -13.88
CA SER A 275 5.80 -5.05 -13.13
C SER A 275 5.91 -6.45 -12.55
N THR A 276 7.15 -6.85 -12.25
CA THR A 276 7.46 -8.08 -11.52
C THR A 276 8.29 -7.72 -10.29
N VAL A 277 8.03 -8.38 -9.16
CA VAL A 277 8.78 -8.23 -7.92
C VAL A 277 9.08 -9.60 -7.33
N ALA A 278 10.34 -9.90 -7.13
CA ALA A 278 10.81 -11.21 -6.69
C ALA A 278 10.23 -12.35 -7.56
N GLY A 279 10.28 -12.17 -8.90
CA GLY A 279 9.78 -13.12 -9.88
C GLY A 279 8.24 -13.23 -9.94
N ARG A 280 7.49 -12.38 -9.24
CA ARG A 280 6.02 -12.44 -9.14
C ARG A 280 5.39 -11.24 -9.83
N PRO A 281 4.47 -11.44 -10.80
CA PRO A 281 3.88 -10.36 -11.55
C PRO A 281 2.82 -9.61 -10.74
N TYR A 282 2.65 -8.34 -11.06
CA TYR A 282 1.51 -7.52 -10.73
C TYR A 282 0.59 -7.46 -11.95
N THR A 283 -0.64 -7.90 -11.80
CA THR A 283 -1.58 -8.07 -12.92
C THR A 283 -2.87 -7.30 -12.69
N VAL A 284 -3.39 -6.68 -13.75
CA VAL A 284 -4.73 -6.09 -13.69
C VAL A 284 -5.74 -7.22 -13.51
N ASP A 285 -6.61 -7.05 -12.52
CA ASP A 285 -7.69 -7.96 -12.21
C ASP A 285 -9.03 -7.40 -12.69
N LEU A 286 -9.27 -6.11 -12.47
CA LEU A 286 -10.42 -5.38 -13.01
C LEU A 286 -9.93 -4.11 -13.71
N ASP A 287 -10.16 -4.02 -15.02
CA ASP A 287 -9.74 -2.90 -15.87
C ASP A 287 -10.91 -1.95 -16.14
N VAL A 288 -11.20 -1.12 -15.15
CA VAL A 288 -12.16 -0.02 -15.20
C VAL A 288 -11.48 1.28 -14.78
N ASP A 289 -12.13 2.41 -14.92
CA ASP A 289 -11.58 3.66 -14.37
C ASP A 289 -11.71 3.65 -12.84
N PRO A 290 -10.72 4.24 -12.12
CA PRO A 290 -10.85 4.42 -10.68
C PRO A 290 -12.12 5.18 -10.32
N THR A 291 -12.91 4.63 -9.43
CA THR A 291 -14.12 5.29 -8.92
C THR A 291 -13.75 6.33 -7.84
N PRO A 292 -14.61 7.31 -7.55
CA PRO A 292 -14.40 8.19 -6.41
C PRO A 292 -14.21 7.39 -5.12
N LEU A 293 -13.30 7.86 -4.25
CA LEU A 293 -13.13 7.23 -2.94
C LEU A 293 -14.45 7.33 -2.15
N PRO A 294 -15.02 6.22 -1.67
CA PRO A 294 -16.24 6.24 -0.88
C PRO A 294 -16.16 7.17 0.33
N ASP A 295 -17.26 7.86 0.66
CA ASP A 295 -17.29 8.84 1.75
C ASP A 295 -16.86 8.25 3.09
N TRP A 296 -17.30 7.04 3.40
CA TRP A 296 -16.94 6.35 4.63
C TRP A 296 -15.43 6.05 4.73
N LEU A 297 -14.76 5.76 3.61
CA LEU A 297 -13.29 5.62 3.58
C LEU A 297 -12.62 6.99 3.76
N THR A 298 -13.16 8.01 3.12
CA THR A 298 -12.67 9.38 3.28
C THR A 298 -12.74 9.83 4.74
N GLU A 299 -13.84 9.54 5.42
CA GLU A 299 -14.02 9.84 6.86
C GLU A 299 -13.00 9.11 7.73
N LEU A 300 -12.81 7.80 7.51
CA LEU A 300 -11.86 7.00 8.27
C LEU A 300 -10.40 7.41 8.05
N LEU A 301 -10.06 7.82 6.84
CA LEU A 301 -8.70 8.23 6.47
C LEU A 301 -8.41 9.71 6.78
N THR A 302 -9.46 10.51 7.03
CA THR A 302 -9.31 11.90 7.42
C THR A 302 -8.89 11.99 8.89
N PRO A 303 -7.73 12.57 9.21
CA PRO A 303 -7.35 12.76 10.59
C PRO A 303 -8.44 13.58 11.31
N PRO A 304 -8.83 13.22 12.54
CA PRO A 304 -9.80 13.97 13.29
C PRO A 304 -9.35 15.43 13.38
N PRO A 305 -10.28 16.41 13.26
CA PRO A 305 -9.94 17.81 13.39
C PRO A 305 -9.27 18.00 14.74
N LEU A 306 -8.14 18.69 14.72
CA LEU A 306 -7.44 19.00 15.94
C LEU A 306 -8.37 19.83 16.82
N PRO A 307 -8.58 19.43 18.10
CA PRO A 307 -9.42 20.22 18.99
C PRO A 307 -8.95 21.68 18.99
N PRO A 308 -9.87 22.66 19.12
CA PRO A 308 -9.53 24.09 19.13
C PRO A 308 -8.37 24.34 20.08
N GLN A 309 -7.27 24.81 19.56
CA GLN A 309 -6.06 25.00 20.36
C GLN A 309 -6.20 26.32 21.10
N ARG A 310 -6.59 26.26 22.33
CA ARG A 310 -6.28 27.35 23.27
C ARG A 310 -4.80 27.25 23.61
N PRO A 311 -4.05 28.36 23.62
CA PRO A 311 -2.69 28.36 24.13
C PRO A 311 -2.71 27.73 25.54
N VAL A 312 -2.01 26.61 25.71
CA VAL A 312 -1.96 25.95 27.00
C VAL A 312 -0.98 26.74 27.86
N VAL A 313 -1.49 27.58 28.73
CA VAL A 313 -0.69 28.23 29.76
C VAL A 313 -0.60 27.29 30.95
N VAL A 314 0.58 26.69 31.16
CA VAL A 314 0.85 25.88 32.36
C VAL A 314 1.23 26.87 33.48
N ALA A 315 0.29 27.19 34.34
CA ALA A 315 0.59 27.97 35.52
C ALA A 315 1.30 27.09 36.57
N LEU A 316 2.53 27.45 36.88
CA LEU A 316 3.33 26.78 37.91
C LEU A 316 3.56 27.73 39.10
N PRO A 317 3.68 27.21 40.33
CA PRO A 317 4.10 28.01 41.46
C PRO A 317 5.42 28.72 41.19
N ASN A 318 5.57 29.96 41.67
CA ASN A 318 6.71 30.82 41.43
C ASN A 318 8.06 30.09 41.47
N GLY A 319 8.88 30.31 40.44
CA GLY A 319 10.23 29.75 40.30
C GLY A 319 10.36 28.31 39.78
N ARG A 320 9.25 27.58 39.52
CA ARG A 320 9.28 26.19 39.07
C ARG A 320 9.25 26.02 37.53
N GLY A 321 9.02 27.10 36.78
CA GLY A 321 8.94 27.05 35.31
C GLY A 321 10.19 26.48 34.66
N ARG A 322 11.37 26.92 35.05
CA ARG A 322 12.66 26.40 34.54
C ARG A 322 12.88 24.92 34.86
N ALA A 323 12.51 24.48 36.07
CA ALA A 323 12.63 23.07 36.46
C ALA A 323 11.67 22.18 35.64
N PHE A 324 10.47 22.64 35.39
CA PHE A 324 9.49 21.97 34.54
C PHE A 324 9.99 21.80 33.11
N VAL A 325 10.51 22.87 32.48
CA VAL A 325 11.05 22.82 31.11
C VAL A 325 12.24 21.86 31.04
N ARG A 326 13.16 21.93 32.02
CA ARG A 326 14.29 21.00 32.09
C ARG A 326 13.82 19.55 32.17
N SER A 327 12.90 19.24 33.06
CA SER A 327 12.34 17.89 33.21
C SER A 327 11.58 17.44 31.97
N ALA A 328 10.95 18.36 31.22
CA ALA A 328 10.32 18.04 29.94
C ALA A 328 11.39 17.64 28.89
N VAL A 329 12.47 18.40 28.76
CA VAL A 329 13.58 18.05 27.84
C VAL A 329 14.19 16.70 28.20
N GLU A 330 14.49 16.47 29.51
CA GLU A 330 15.05 15.20 29.96
C GLU A 330 14.14 14.01 29.64
N ARG A 331 12.83 14.11 29.88
CA ARG A 331 11.86 13.04 29.57
C ARG A 331 11.78 12.75 28.08
N GLU A 332 11.71 13.78 27.26
CA GLU A 332 11.60 13.60 25.81
C GLU A 332 12.90 13.01 25.23
N CYS A 333 14.07 13.40 25.72
CA CYS A 333 15.35 12.77 25.34
C CYS A 333 15.43 11.31 25.80
N ALA A 334 15.01 11.01 27.02
CA ALA A 334 14.96 9.64 27.54
C ALA A 334 14.02 8.76 26.69
N ARG A 335 12.87 9.28 26.27
CA ARG A 335 11.95 8.56 25.37
C ARG A 335 12.64 8.08 24.08
N ILE A 336 13.52 8.89 23.50
CA ILE A 336 14.24 8.56 22.28
C ILE A 336 15.25 7.42 22.54
N THR A 337 16.03 7.56 23.61
CA THR A 337 17.14 6.62 23.90
C THR A 337 16.66 5.29 24.47
N THR A 338 15.48 5.25 25.12
CA THR A 338 14.92 4.04 25.73
C THR A 338 13.85 3.36 24.86
N ALA A 339 13.52 3.90 23.71
CA ALA A 339 12.60 3.25 22.78
C ALA A 339 13.17 1.87 22.36
N PRO A 340 12.38 0.78 22.39
CA PRO A 340 12.88 -0.54 22.00
C PRO A 340 13.14 -0.66 20.50
N ASP A 341 12.41 0.14 19.71
CA ASP A 341 12.48 0.25 18.24
C ASP A 341 11.91 1.61 17.80
N HIS A 342 11.84 1.88 16.51
CA HIS A 342 11.22 3.10 15.94
C HIS A 342 11.78 4.42 16.52
N HIS A 343 13.08 4.47 16.81
CA HIS A 343 13.73 5.65 17.38
C HIS A 343 13.46 6.95 16.63
N ASN A 344 13.26 6.89 15.30
CA ASN A 344 12.94 8.07 14.50
C ASN A 344 11.55 8.63 14.80
N ASP A 345 10.57 7.77 15.08
CA ASP A 345 9.21 8.18 15.47
C ASP A 345 9.22 8.77 16.88
N ALA A 346 9.98 8.16 17.79
CA ALA A 346 10.19 8.70 19.14
C ALA A 346 10.84 10.10 19.07
N LEU A 347 11.86 10.28 18.22
CA LEU A 347 12.49 11.58 17.96
C LEU A 347 11.50 12.60 17.39
N TYR A 348 10.65 12.19 16.43
CA TYR A 348 9.63 13.08 15.87
C TYR A 348 8.64 13.56 16.95
N LEU A 349 8.09 12.65 17.75
CA LEU A 349 7.14 12.98 18.82
C LEU A 349 7.78 13.89 19.89
N ALA A 350 9.01 13.60 20.28
CA ALA A 350 9.78 14.44 21.20
C ALA A 350 10.01 15.85 20.62
N SER A 351 10.33 15.92 19.32
CA SER A 351 10.53 17.18 18.61
C SER A 351 9.24 18.00 18.52
N VAL A 352 8.08 17.35 18.34
CA VAL A 352 6.77 18.02 18.39
C VAL A 352 6.53 18.59 19.79
N ALA A 353 6.75 17.80 20.84
CA ALA A 353 6.51 18.20 22.22
C ALA A 353 7.40 19.39 22.64
N LEU A 354 8.70 19.34 22.35
CA LEU A 354 9.61 20.45 22.65
C LEU A 354 9.39 21.65 21.72
N GLY A 355 9.03 21.42 20.46
CA GLY A 355 8.64 22.46 19.52
C GLY A 355 7.42 23.29 19.95
N GLN A 356 6.51 22.71 20.72
CA GLN A 356 5.41 23.43 21.35
C GLN A 356 5.91 24.43 22.42
N LEU A 357 6.90 24.02 23.22
CA LEU A 357 7.49 24.88 24.25
C LEU A 357 8.36 26.00 23.63
N VAL A 358 9.04 25.69 22.52
CA VAL A 358 9.80 26.67 21.73
C VAL A 358 8.83 27.73 21.16
N ALA A 359 7.76 27.27 20.52
CA ALA A 359 6.76 28.18 19.93
C ALA A 359 6.03 29.05 21.00
N GLY A 360 5.92 28.55 22.23
CA GLY A 360 5.37 29.28 23.36
C GLY A 360 6.39 30.17 24.11
N GLY A 361 7.64 30.26 23.63
CA GLY A 361 8.71 31.07 24.21
C GLY A 361 9.25 30.58 25.56
N SER A 362 8.97 29.32 25.93
CA SER A 362 9.38 28.73 27.21
C SER A 362 10.69 27.96 27.15
N LEU A 363 11.15 27.64 25.92
CA LEU A 363 12.38 26.92 25.65
C LEU A 363 13.05 27.53 24.41
N SER A 364 14.39 27.64 24.44
CA SER A 364 15.16 28.06 23.26
C SER A 364 15.13 27.00 22.17
N ALA A 365 15.01 27.43 20.90
CA ALA A 365 15.07 26.52 19.75
C ALA A 365 16.44 25.80 19.67
N ASP A 366 17.52 26.50 19.94
CA ASP A 366 18.87 25.94 19.89
C ASP A 366 19.10 24.93 21.01
N GLU A 367 18.60 25.21 22.22
CA GLU A 367 18.70 24.32 23.37
C GLU A 367 17.90 23.01 23.12
N ALA A 368 16.68 23.14 22.60
CA ALA A 368 15.85 22.01 22.24
C ALA A 368 16.47 21.17 21.10
N SER A 369 16.97 21.83 20.05
CA SER A 369 17.62 21.17 18.91
C SER A 369 18.85 20.38 19.36
N THR A 370 19.74 21.00 20.15
CA THR A 370 20.97 20.37 20.65
C THR A 370 20.66 19.12 21.49
N ALA A 371 19.68 19.21 22.39
CA ALA A 371 19.29 18.08 23.23
C ALA A 371 18.72 16.92 22.41
N LEU A 372 17.82 17.21 21.46
CA LEU A 372 17.20 16.22 20.58
C LEU A 372 18.21 15.59 19.62
N GLU A 373 19.15 16.38 19.09
CA GLU A 373 20.21 15.92 18.22
C GLU A 373 21.10 14.92 18.96
N HIS A 374 21.56 15.27 20.14
CA HIS A 374 22.35 14.37 20.98
C HIS A 374 21.61 13.06 21.30
N ALA A 375 20.34 13.13 21.68
CA ALA A 375 19.53 11.95 21.97
C ALA A 375 19.33 11.07 20.72
N GLY A 376 19.04 11.66 19.57
CA GLY A 376 18.85 10.94 18.31
C GLY A 376 20.13 10.24 17.82
N LEU A 377 21.28 10.91 17.93
CA LEU A 377 22.59 10.31 17.61
C LEU A 377 22.95 9.18 18.58
N SER A 378 22.68 9.35 19.87
CA SER A 378 22.91 8.32 20.89
C SER A 378 22.02 7.08 20.66
N ALA A 379 20.84 7.23 20.08
CA ALA A 379 19.97 6.14 19.66
C ALA A 379 20.36 5.51 18.31
N GLY A 380 21.52 5.89 17.73
CA GLY A 380 22.03 5.31 16.48
C GLY A 380 21.42 5.87 15.20
N LEU A 381 20.63 6.95 15.28
CA LEU A 381 20.09 7.59 14.09
C LEU A 381 21.19 8.37 13.35
N ARG A 382 21.06 8.45 12.01
CA ARG A 382 21.99 9.22 11.19
C ARG A 382 21.78 10.72 11.38
N HIS A 383 22.85 11.49 11.53
CA HIS A 383 22.82 12.94 11.82
C HIS A 383 21.85 13.73 10.94
N ARG A 384 21.90 13.54 9.63
CA ARG A 384 21.00 14.24 8.70
C ARG A 384 19.53 13.86 8.87
N ALA A 385 19.24 12.59 9.16
CA ALA A 385 17.88 12.15 9.46
C ALA A 385 17.38 12.80 10.75
N VAL A 386 18.24 12.86 11.77
CA VAL A 386 17.95 13.54 13.04
C VAL A 386 17.55 15.00 12.80
N LEU A 387 18.37 15.77 12.09
CA LEU A 387 18.06 17.18 11.79
C LEU A 387 16.76 17.36 11.01
N ALA A 388 16.51 16.51 10.00
CA ALA A 388 15.27 16.56 9.21
C ALA A 388 14.05 16.26 10.05
N THR A 389 14.13 15.27 10.95
CA THR A 389 13.06 14.87 11.86
C THR A 389 12.77 15.94 12.90
N ILE A 390 13.81 16.55 13.49
CA ILE A 390 13.68 17.67 14.43
C ILE A 390 12.99 18.86 13.75
N ALA A 391 13.45 19.27 12.57
CA ALA A 391 12.84 20.37 11.81
C ALA A 391 11.36 20.10 11.49
N SER A 392 11.02 18.85 11.14
CA SER A 392 9.64 18.45 10.88
C SER A 392 8.78 18.49 12.15
N GLY A 393 9.29 17.98 13.27
CA GLY A 393 8.61 18.01 14.57
C GLY A 393 8.40 19.44 15.07
N PHE A 394 9.38 20.32 14.94
CA PHE A 394 9.24 21.73 15.31
C PHE A 394 8.15 22.42 14.50
N ARG A 395 8.13 22.24 13.16
CA ARG A 395 7.03 22.77 12.32
C ARG A 395 5.66 22.28 12.77
N ALA A 396 5.54 21.02 13.19
CA ALA A 396 4.30 20.49 13.74
C ALA A 396 3.98 21.11 15.11
N GLY A 397 4.99 21.29 15.96
CA GLY A 397 4.87 21.90 17.30
C GLY A 397 4.41 23.36 17.25
N THR A 398 4.87 24.15 16.26
CA THR A 398 4.46 25.56 16.12
C THR A 398 2.96 25.74 15.92
N ARG A 399 2.26 24.72 15.45
CA ARG A 399 0.81 24.75 15.31
C ARG A 399 0.08 24.69 16.68
N ARG A 400 0.79 24.40 17.77
CA ARG A 400 0.25 24.21 19.10
C ARG A 400 1.17 24.80 20.18
N PRO A 401 1.36 26.13 20.22
CA PRO A 401 2.24 26.75 21.20
C PRO A 401 1.82 26.40 22.63
N ARG A 402 2.80 26.09 23.48
CA ARG A 402 2.63 25.82 24.90
C ARG A 402 3.52 26.76 25.70
N THR A 403 2.91 27.64 26.50
CA THR A 403 3.62 28.57 27.38
C THR A 403 3.62 28.04 28.81
N VAL A 404 4.76 28.10 29.46
CA VAL A 404 4.91 27.84 30.90
C VAL A 404 4.96 29.20 31.59
N ALA A 405 3.94 29.52 32.36
CA ALA A 405 3.91 30.76 33.15
C ALA A 405 5.00 30.70 34.25
N ALA A 406 5.72 31.78 34.41
CA ALA A 406 6.79 31.93 35.40
C ALA A 406 6.21 32.06 36.83
#